data_9655bdf0b0f4bc99336f442fd0435d2b
#
_entry.id   9655bdf0b0f4bc99336f442fd0435d2b
#
_cell.length_a   1.000
_cell.length_b   1.000
_cell.length_c   1.000
_cell.angle_alpha   90.00
_cell.angle_beta   90.00
_cell.angle_gamma   90.00
#
_symmetry.space_group_name_H-M   'P 1'
#
loop_
_entity.id
_entity.type
_entity.pdbx_description
1 polymer ?
#
loop_
_entity_poly.entity_id
_entity_poly.type
_entity_poly.pdbx_seq_one_letter_code
_entity_poly.pdbx_strand_id
1 'polypeptide(L)'
;EPVTDSFEIKEIDEIEIKSQKAFDFNEHDIEYEEQKLVVLNLISNDKSMFDIDQIYGFMKNSNAILTNGFFVIKDTNNKESFRIANALNPGTFENETETFAILLAADLNNVSDPLSSVKEMVNFAYQFSEKFYANICDQERMPITKQMISHIESQAQEIMRLKQLSGLENK
;
A
#
# COMPACT_ATOMS: atom_id res chain seq x y z
N GLU A 1 28.67 3.55 7.84
CA GLU A 1 29.50 2.58 8.44
C GLU A 1 29.04 1.19 8.03
N PRO A 2 29.99 0.28 7.70
CA PRO A 2 29.60 -0.95 7.00
C PRO A 2 28.61 -1.84 7.75
N VAL A 3 28.70 -1.91 9.06
CA VAL A 3 27.85 -2.81 9.86
C VAL A 3 26.40 -2.32 9.89
N THR A 4 26.20 -1.01 10.00
CA THR A 4 24.87 -0.40 10.02
C THR A 4 24.20 -0.55 8.65
N ASP A 5 24.94 -0.31 7.58
CA ASP A 5 24.42 -0.44 6.22
C ASP A 5 24.00 -1.88 5.91
N SER A 6 24.82 -2.86 6.34
CA SER A 6 24.50 -4.28 6.14
C SER A 6 23.23 -4.69 6.89
N PHE A 7 23.04 -4.17 8.09
CA PHE A 7 21.85 -4.45 8.89
C PHE A 7 20.61 -3.86 8.24
N GLU A 8 20.69 -2.63 7.74
CA GLU A 8 19.58 -1.98 7.05
C GLU A 8 19.18 -2.72 5.77
N ILE A 9 20.14 -3.19 4.99
CA ILE A 9 19.90 -3.95 3.77
C ILE A 9 19.17 -5.26 4.11
N LYS A 10 19.58 -5.95 5.15
CA LYS A 10 18.96 -7.21 5.58
C LYS A 10 17.52 -6.99 6.04
N GLU A 11 17.27 -5.91 6.77
CA GLU A 11 15.93 -5.53 7.22
C GLU A 11 15.02 -5.24 6.03
N ILE A 12 15.54 -4.55 5.03
CA ILE A 12 14.83 -4.24 3.80
C ILE A 12 14.44 -5.51 3.06
N ASP A 13 15.34 -6.47 2.94
CA ASP A 13 15.07 -7.75 2.26
C ASP A 13 13.97 -8.53 3.00
N GLU A 14 14.00 -8.55 4.33
CA GLU A 14 12.94 -9.19 5.11
C GLU A 14 11.59 -8.52 4.92
N ILE A 15 11.57 -7.20 4.87
CA ILE A 15 10.35 -6.43 4.62
C ILE A 15 9.75 -6.84 3.27
N GLU A 16 10.56 -6.89 2.23
CA GLU A 16 10.10 -7.25 0.89
C GLU A 16 9.51 -8.65 0.84
N ILE A 17 10.17 -9.62 1.46
CA ILE A 17 9.71 -11.01 1.47
C ILE A 17 8.37 -11.13 2.21
N LYS A 18 8.21 -10.49 3.34
CA LYS A 18 6.98 -10.55 4.12
C LYS A 18 5.84 -9.79 3.47
N SER A 19 6.16 -8.66 2.85
CA SER A 19 5.16 -7.83 2.19
C SER A 19 4.58 -8.49 0.94
N GLN A 20 5.35 -9.33 0.26
CA GLN A 20 4.85 -10.06 -0.92
C GLN A 20 3.66 -10.95 -0.61
N LYS A 21 3.58 -11.50 0.60
CA LYS A 21 2.42 -12.28 1.00
C LYS A 21 1.14 -11.43 1.08
N ALA A 22 1.28 -10.18 1.50
CA ALA A 22 0.16 -9.23 1.50
C ALA A 22 -0.24 -8.83 0.08
N PHE A 23 0.64 -8.99 -0.90
CA PHE A 23 0.39 -8.66 -2.30
C PHE A 23 -0.17 -9.82 -3.11
N ASP A 24 -0.26 -11.01 -2.53
CA ASP A 24 -0.83 -12.16 -3.23
C ASP A 24 -2.35 -12.05 -3.16
N PHE A 25 -2.90 -11.31 -4.13
CA PHE A 25 -4.32 -11.04 -4.22
C PHE A 25 -5.08 -12.22 -4.85
N ASN A 26 -4.40 -13.16 -5.50
CA ASN A 26 -5.01 -14.11 -6.42
C ASN A 26 -4.62 -15.56 -6.16
N GLU A 27 -4.49 -15.95 -4.88
CA GLU A 27 -4.06 -17.31 -4.53
C GLU A 27 -4.92 -18.42 -5.13
N HIS A 28 -6.17 -18.14 -5.42
CA HIS A 28 -7.13 -19.17 -5.81
C HIS A 28 -7.75 -18.95 -7.18
N ASP A 29 -7.24 -18.00 -7.96
CA ASP A 29 -7.91 -17.62 -9.19
C ASP A 29 -6.93 -17.54 -10.35
N ILE A 30 -7.25 -18.26 -11.41
CA ILE A 30 -6.36 -18.49 -12.54
C ILE A 30 -6.60 -17.49 -13.68
N GLU A 31 -7.65 -16.68 -13.60
CA GLU A 31 -8.07 -15.81 -14.70
C GLU A 31 -7.86 -14.32 -14.46
N TYR A 32 -7.03 -13.96 -13.48
CA TYR A 32 -6.74 -12.56 -13.25
C TYR A 32 -5.73 -12.01 -14.24
N GLU A 33 -5.92 -10.75 -14.60
CA GLU A 33 -4.92 -10.02 -15.35
C GLU A 33 -3.63 -9.92 -14.53
N GLU A 34 -2.51 -9.75 -15.21
CA GLU A 34 -1.23 -9.52 -14.57
C GLU A 34 -1.33 -8.36 -13.59
N GLN A 35 -0.75 -8.53 -12.41
CA GLN A 35 -0.80 -7.51 -11.37
C GLN A 35 -0.03 -6.26 -11.80
N LYS A 36 -0.62 -5.09 -11.51
CA LYS A 36 0.04 -3.81 -11.67
C LYS A 36 0.02 -3.10 -10.33
N LEU A 37 1.04 -3.34 -9.53
CA LEU A 37 1.10 -2.84 -8.16
C LEU A 37 1.63 -1.40 -8.10
N VAL A 38 0.94 -0.59 -7.30
CA VAL A 38 1.43 0.70 -6.85
C VAL A 38 1.65 0.60 -5.35
N VAL A 39 2.83 0.95 -4.90
CA VAL A 39 3.25 0.80 -3.50
C VAL A 39 3.73 2.14 -2.96
N LEU A 40 3.26 2.50 -1.77
CA LEU A 40 3.78 3.61 -0.98
C LEU A 40 4.21 3.10 0.38
N ASN A 41 5.38 3.53 0.83
CA ASN A 41 5.88 3.26 2.18
C ASN A 41 5.69 4.49 3.04
N LEU A 42 5.15 4.33 4.24
CA LEU A 42 4.97 5.40 5.21
C LEU A 42 5.89 5.09 6.40
N ILE A 43 6.99 5.82 6.49
CA ILE A 43 8.08 5.52 7.41
C ILE A 43 8.20 6.65 8.42
N SER A 44 8.20 6.31 9.71
CA SER A 44 8.37 7.29 10.78
C SER A 44 9.62 8.15 10.55
N ASN A 45 9.49 9.47 10.72
CA ASN A 45 10.57 10.44 10.44
C ASN A 45 11.87 10.12 11.17
N ASP A 46 11.76 9.63 12.39
CA ASP A 46 12.90 9.33 13.26
C ASP A 46 13.02 7.82 13.54
N LYS A 47 12.26 7.00 12.83
CA LYS A 47 12.16 5.55 13.02
C LYS A 47 11.68 5.16 14.43
N SER A 48 11.03 6.07 15.15
CA SER A 48 10.35 5.72 16.38
C SER A 48 9.11 4.89 16.08
N MET A 49 8.80 3.94 16.97
CA MET A 49 7.63 3.08 16.79
C MET A 49 6.34 3.88 16.85
N PHE A 50 5.41 3.56 15.97
CA PHE A 50 4.07 4.10 16.03
C PHE A 50 3.33 3.53 17.24
N ASP A 51 2.42 4.30 17.80
CA ASP A 51 1.50 3.80 18.82
C ASP A 51 0.45 2.93 18.13
N ILE A 52 0.47 1.62 18.40
CA ILE A 52 -0.40 0.67 17.70
C ILE A 52 -1.89 0.94 17.95
N ASP A 53 -2.23 1.40 19.15
CA ASP A 53 -3.62 1.74 19.46
C ASP A 53 -4.10 2.93 18.63
N GLN A 54 -3.23 3.92 18.43
CA GLN A 54 -3.54 5.06 17.56
C GLN A 54 -3.64 4.64 16.11
N ILE A 55 -2.81 3.69 15.66
CA ILE A 55 -2.91 3.13 14.31
C ILE A 55 -4.28 2.46 14.13
N TYR A 56 -4.68 1.60 15.04
CA TYR A 56 -5.98 0.93 14.95
C TYR A 56 -7.13 1.94 14.95
N GLY A 57 -7.04 2.98 15.78
CA GLY A 57 -8.03 4.06 15.78
C GLY A 57 -8.12 4.78 14.45
N PHE A 58 -6.96 5.09 13.86
CA PHE A 58 -6.90 5.74 12.55
C PHE A 58 -7.49 4.85 11.45
N MET A 59 -7.16 3.56 11.47
CA MET A 59 -7.70 2.59 10.51
C MET A 59 -9.21 2.49 10.62
N LYS A 60 -9.74 2.42 11.84
CA LYS A 60 -11.17 2.37 12.08
C LYS A 60 -11.87 3.62 11.55
N ASN A 61 -11.29 4.79 11.80
CA ASN A 61 -11.85 6.06 11.32
C ASN A 61 -11.78 6.18 9.79
N SER A 62 -10.88 5.45 9.16
CA SER A 62 -10.75 5.40 7.70
C SER A 62 -11.60 4.29 7.08
N ASN A 63 -12.40 3.59 7.87
CA ASN A 63 -13.21 2.44 7.44
C ASN A 63 -12.38 1.28 6.90
N ALA A 64 -11.14 1.16 7.35
CA ALA A 64 -10.29 0.03 6.99
C ALA A 64 -10.70 -1.21 7.79
N ILE A 65 -10.71 -2.35 7.14
CA ILE A 65 -11.13 -3.63 7.71
C ILE A 65 -9.90 -4.52 7.88
N LEU A 66 -9.67 -4.98 9.12
CA LEU A 66 -8.57 -5.90 9.40
C LEU A 66 -8.97 -7.32 8.95
N THR A 67 -8.16 -7.91 8.09
CA THR A 67 -8.36 -9.27 7.60
C THR A 67 -7.00 -9.89 7.31
N ASN A 68 -6.78 -11.11 7.82
CA ASN A 68 -5.54 -11.87 7.62
C ASN A 68 -4.26 -11.10 8.03
N GLY A 69 -4.38 -10.19 9.01
CA GLY A 69 -3.25 -9.44 9.52
C GLY A 69 -2.92 -8.15 8.77
N PHE A 70 -3.71 -7.76 7.78
CA PHE A 70 -3.56 -6.48 7.08
C PHE A 70 -4.92 -5.78 6.99
N PHE A 71 -4.91 -4.50 6.68
CA PHE A 71 -6.12 -3.72 6.53
C PHE A 71 -6.49 -3.54 5.08
N VAL A 72 -7.78 -3.54 4.78
CA VAL A 72 -8.31 -3.35 3.43
C VAL A 72 -9.25 -2.15 3.43
N ILE A 73 -9.05 -1.25 2.48
CA ILE A 73 -9.99 -0.17 2.17
C ILE A 73 -10.82 -0.62 0.98
N LYS A 74 -12.14 -0.63 1.12
CA LYS A 74 -13.05 -1.02 0.05
C LYS A 74 -13.68 0.20 -0.61
N ASP A 75 -14.02 0.05 -1.89
CA ASP A 75 -14.70 1.07 -2.66
C ASP A 75 -16.23 0.98 -2.47
N THR A 76 -16.97 1.84 -3.18
CA THR A 76 -18.43 1.87 -3.12
C THR A 76 -19.08 0.60 -3.64
N ASN A 77 -18.36 -0.19 -4.44
CA ASN A 77 -18.82 -1.49 -4.95
C ASN A 77 -18.45 -2.65 -4.03
N ASN A 78 -17.96 -2.34 -2.83
CA ASN A 78 -17.51 -3.32 -1.84
C ASN A 78 -16.35 -4.18 -2.32
N LYS A 79 -15.56 -3.67 -3.26
CA LYS A 79 -14.34 -4.30 -3.74
C LYS A 79 -13.12 -3.64 -3.12
N GLU A 80 -12.04 -4.39 -3.02
CA GLU A 80 -10.79 -3.86 -2.48
C GLU A 80 -10.26 -2.73 -3.36
N SER A 81 -9.99 -1.57 -2.75
CA SER A 81 -9.36 -0.42 -3.39
C SER A 81 -7.84 -0.47 -3.18
N PHE A 82 -7.40 -0.61 -1.93
CA PHE A 82 -5.99 -0.78 -1.61
C PHE A 82 -5.84 -1.44 -0.24
N ARG A 83 -4.64 -1.90 0.04
CA ARG A 83 -4.28 -2.57 1.30
C ARG A 83 -3.27 -1.77 2.08
N ILE A 84 -3.32 -1.95 3.39
CA ILE A 84 -2.34 -1.39 4.32
C ILE A 84 -1.72 -2.56 5.08
N ALA A 85 -0.42 -2.74 4.92
CA ALA A 85 0.32 -3.81 5.56
C ALA A 85 1.39 -3.25 6.49
N ASN A 86 1.84 -4.07 7.44
CA ASN A 86 3.00 -3.76 8.23
C ASN A 86 4.24 -3.94 7.36
N ALA A 87 5.03 -2.88 7.19
CA ALA A 87 6.22 -2.94 6.35
C ALA A 87 7.39 -3.66 7.02
N LEU A 88 7.31 -3.90 8.32
CA LEU A 88 8.35 -4.60 9.08
C LEU A 88 7.93 -6.03 9.36
N ASN A 89 8.90 -6.85 9.75
CA ASN A 89 8.66 -8.21 10.18
C ASN A 89 7.71 -8.23 11.40
N PRO A 90 6.62 -9.01 11.44
CA PRO A 90 6.32 -10.15 10.54
C PRO A 90 5.53 -9.81 9.25
N GLY A 91 5.32 -8.56 8.93
CA GLY A 91 4.56 -8.15 7.74
C GLY A 91 3.06 -8.04 7.96
N THR A 92 2.59 -8.40 9.13
CA THR A 92 1.18 -8.35 9.53
C THR A 92 1.02 -7.51 10.78
N PHE A 93 -0.23 -7.10 11.04
CA PHE A 93 -0.61 -6.45 12.28
C PHE A 93 -1.21 -7.51 13.20
N GLU A 94 -0.63 -7.63 14.39
CA GLU A 94 -1.09 -8.51 15.44
C GLU A 94 -1.21 -7.71 16.73
N ASN A 95 -1.82 -8.29 17.77
CA ASN A 95 -1.82 -7.66 19.07
C ASN A 95 -0.37 -7.42 19.51
N GLU A 96 -0.10 -6.24 20.01
CA GLU A 96 1.24 -5.85 20.48
C GLU A 96 2.30 -5.70 19.37
N THR A 97 1.86 -5.59 18.10
CA THR A 97 2.80 -5.31 17.00
C THR A 97 3.47 -3.96 17.22
N GLU A 98 4.80 -3.95 17.08
CA GLU A 98 5.57 -2.71 17.07
C GLU A 98 6.09 -2.49 15.65
N THR A 99 5.85 -1.28 15.11
CA THR A 99 6.35 -0.94 13.79
C THR A 99 6.60 0.55 13.68
N PHE A 100 7.60 0.91 12.87
CA PHE A 100 7.85 2.30 12.48
C PHE A 100 7.59 2.54 11.00
N ALA A 101 7.04 1.56 10.30
CA ALA A 101 6.76 1.69 8.88
C ALA A 101 5.55 0.85 8.48
N ILE A 102 4.66 1.45 7.70
CA ILE A 102 3.54 0.74 7.07
C ILE A 102 3.65 0.89 5.56
N LEU A 103 2.94 0.04 4.86
CA LEU A 103 3.00 -0.04 3.41
C LEU A 103 1.59 -0.04 2.86
N LEU A 104 1.37 0.80 1.84
CA LEU A 104 0.11 0.84 1.10
C LEU A 104 0.33 0.20 -0.26
N ALA A 105 -0.61 -0.62 -0.71
CA ALA A 105 -0.50 -1.28 -2.01
C ALA A 105 -1.86 -1.37 -2.69
N ALA A 106 -1.88 -1.03 -3.98
CA ALA A 106 -3.05 -1.20 -4.84
C ALA A 106 -2.66 -1.96 -6.08
N ASP A 107 -3.51 -2.89 -6.50
CA ASP A 107 -3.35 -3.60 -7.77
C ASP A 107 -4.28 -2.96 -8.79
N LEU A 108 -3.72 -2.09 -9.63
CA LEU A 108 -4.50 -1.25 -10.53
C LEU A 108 -5.23 -2.05 -11.62
N ASN A 109 -4.77 -3.25 -11.95
CA ASN A 109 -5.45 -4.08 -12.92
C ASN A 109 -6.69 -4.78 -12.35
N ASN A 110 -6.78 -4.89 -11.03
CA ASN A 110 -7.84 -5.66 -10.37
C ASN A 110 -8.72 -4.82 -9.44
N VAL A 111 -8.58 -3.49 -9.45
CA VAL A 111 -9.51 -2.60 -8.74
C VAL A 111 -10.61 -2.12 -9.68
N SER A 112 -11.75 -1.68 -9.11
CA SER A 112 -12.89 -1.22 -9.90
C SER A 112 -12.56 0.08 -10.65
N ASP A 113 -11.90 1.02 -9.97
CA ASP A 113 -11.57 2.33 -10.52
C ASP A 113 -10.12 2.66 -10.14
N PRO A 114 -9.17 2.41 -11.04
CA PRO A 114 -7.75 2.62 -10.74
C PRO A 114 -7.41 4.05 -10.31
N LEU A 115 -7.97 5.06 -10.97
CA LEU A 115 -7.67 6.44 -10.62
C LEU A 115 -8.19 6.80 -9.23
N SER A 116 -9.42 6.40 -8.91
CA SER A 116 -9.97 6.61 -7.57
C SER A 116 -9.15 5.91 -6.50
N SER A 117 -8.70 4.68 -6.76
CA SER A 117 -7.86 3.95 -5.81
C SER A 117 -6.55 4.67 -5.55
N VAL A 118 -5.89 5.18 -6.59
CA VAL A 118 -4.65 5.95 -6.44
C VAL A 118 -4.90 7.21 -5.62
N LYS A 119 -5.94 7.96 -5.95
CA LYS A 119 -6.25 9.20 -5.24
C LYS A 119 -6.58 8.95 -3.76
N GLU A 120 -7.36 7.93 -3.48
CA GLU A 120 -7.69 7.55 -2.11
C GLU A 120 -6.44 7.12 -1.33
N MET A 121 -5.58 6.35 -1.97
CA MET A 121 -4.34 5.87 -1.36
C MET A 121 -3.39 7.02 -1.05
N VAL A 122 -3.23 7.96 -1.97
CA VAL A 122 -2.38 9.14 -1.77
C VAL A 122 -2.96 10.02 -0.65
N ASN A 123 -4.27 10.24 -0.65
CA ASN A 123 -4.92 11.01 0.40
C ASN A 123 -4.75 10.37 1.77
N PHE A 124 -4.93 9.06 1.85
CA PHE A 124 -4.67 8.29 3.08
C PHE A 124 -3.23 8.49 3.55
N ALA A 125 -2.28 8.40 2.61
CA ALA A 125 -0.86 8.57 2.92
C ALA A 125 -0.57 9.94 3.52
N TYR A 126 -1.14 11.00 2.96
CA TYR A 126 -0.96 12.35 3.48
C TYR A 126 -1.57 12.52 4.87
N GLN A 127 -2.76 12.01 5.09
CA GLN A 127 -3.42 12.09 6.40
C GLN A 127 -2.65 11.32 7.46
N PHE A 128 -2.20 10.12 7.12
CA PHE A 128 -1.39 9.31 8.02
C PHE A 128 -0.06 10.00 8.33
N SER A 129 0.62 10.48 7.30
CA SER A 129 1.91 11.15 7.44
C SER A 129 1.82 12.36 8.37
N GLU A 130 0.76 13.13 8.26
CA GLU A 130 0.54 14.30 9.10
C GLU A 130 0.30 13.90 10.56
N LYS A 131 -0.54 12.89 10.77
CA LYS A 131 -0.90 12.46 12.12
C LYS A 131 0.25 11.76 12.85
N PHE A 132 0.99 10.91 12.14
CA PHE A 132 2.00 10.04 12.76
C PHE A 132 3.44 10.49 12.50
N TYR A 133 3.63 11.65 11.89
CA TYR A 133 4.97 12.18 11.57
C TYR A 133 5.79 11.19 10.74
N ALA A 134 5.20 10.75 9.63
CA ALA A 134 5.82 9.79 8.73
C ALA A 134 6.21 10.46 7.43
N ASN A 135 7.23 9.93 6.76
CA ASN A 135 7.60 10.28 5.41
C ASN A 135 6.89 9.36 4.43
N ILE A 136 6.38 9.92 3.34
CA ILE A 136 5.80 9.13 2.25
C ILE A 136 6.92 8.83 1.28
N CYS A 137 7.16 7.54 1.04
CA CYS A 137 8.24 7.07 0.18
C CYS A 137 7.70 6.13 -0.88
N ASP A 138 8.44 5.99 -1.97
CA ASP A 138 8.12 5.02 -3.02
C ASP A 138 8.54 3.60 -2.61
N GLN A 139 8.43 2.66 -3.54
CA GLN A 139 8.77 1.26 -3.30
C GLN A 139 10.25 1.09 -2.96
N GLU A 140 11.10 1.97 -3.44
CA GLU A 140 12.53 1.96 -3.17
C GLU A 140 12.90 2.81 -1.96
N ARG A 141 11.91 3.28 -1.22
CA ARG A 141 12.03 4.09 0.01
C ARG A 141 12.60 5.48 -0.23
N MET A 142 12.50 5.97 -1.46
CA MET A 142 12.84 7.35 -1.79
C MET A 142 11.64 8.24 -1.54
N PRO A 143 11.85 9.49 -1.05
CA PRO A 143 10.73 10.40 -0.81
C PRO A 143 9.90 10.60 -2.07
N ILE A 144 8.59 10.53 -1.91
CA ILE A 144 7.64 10.71 -3.02
C ILE A 144 7.64 12.19 -3.45
N THR A 145 7.51 12.42 -4.75
CA THR A 145 7.40 13.77 -5.31
C THR A 145 6.06 13.93 -6.00
N LYS A 146 5.66 15.18 -6.23
CA LYS A 146 4.43 15.47 -6.98
C LYS A 146 4.48 14.90 -8.39
N GLN A 147 5.66 14.90 -9.01
CA GLN A 147 5.87 14.32 -10.33
C GLN A 147 5.64 12.80 -10.31
N MET A 148 6.12 12.11 -9.29
CA MET A 148 5.89 10.68 -9.14
C MET A 148 4.40 10.37 -8.96
N ILE A 149 3.70 11.15 -8.16
CA ILE A 149 2.26 11.00 -7.96
C ILE A 149 1.52 11.21 -9.27
N SER A 150 1.86 12.27 -10.02
CA SER A 150 1.26 12.52 -11.33
C SER A 150 1.49 11.38 -12.31
N HIS A 151 2.68 10.78 -12.26
CA HIS A 151 3.01 9.63 -13.10
C HIS A 151 2.14 8.42 -12.75
N ILE A 152 1.96 8.14 -11.46
CA ILE A 152 1.11 7.05 -10.99
C ILE A 152 -0.35 7.29 -11.41
N GLU A 153 -0.84 8.51 -11.27
CA GLU A 153 -2.20 8.87 -11.71
C GLU A 153 -2.37 8.69 -13.21
N SER A 154 -1.35 9.06 -14.00
CA SER A 154 -1.37 8.87 -15.46
C SER A 154 -1.42 7.39 -15.83
N GLN A 155 -0.67 6.56 -15.11
CA GLN A 155 -0.72 5.10 -15.31
C GLN A 155 -2.12 4.56 -15.00
N ALA A 156 -2.73 5.03 -13.92
CA ALA A 156 -4.08 4.61 -13.55
C ALA A 156 -5.10 5.00 -14.62
N GLN A 157 -5.01 6.22 -15.16
CA GLN A 157 -5.88 6.68 -16.24
C GLN A 157 -5.71 5.83 -17.49
N GLU A 158 -4.48 5.46 -17.84
CA GLU A 158 -4.20 4.62 -18.99
C GLU A 158 -4.80 3.22 -18.83
N ILE A 159 -4.70 2.65 -17.64
CA ILE A 159 -5.32 1.34 -17.34
C ILE A 159 -6.84 1.43 -17.49
N MET A 160 -7.47 2.50 -16.99
CA MET A 160 -8.90 2.72 -17.15
C MET A 160 -9.29 2.79 -18.63
N ARG A 161 -8.52 3.56 -19.41
CA ARG A 161 -8.75 3.70 -20.85
C ARG A 161 -8.69 2.35 -21.56
N LEU A 162 -7.68 1.55 -21.28
CA LEU A 162 -7.50 0.23 -21.87
C LEU A 162 -8.62 -0.73 -21.50
N LYS A 163 -9.07 -0.69 -20.25
CA LYS A 163 -10.21 -1.51 -19.80
C LYS A 163 -11.50 -1.13 -20.51
N GLN A 164 -11.76 0.16 -20.71
CA GLN A 164 -12.93 0.63 -21.43
C GLN A 164 -12.92 0.17 -22.87
N LEU A 165 -11.76 0.26 -23.54
CA LEU A 165 -11.61 -0.22 -24.91
C LEU A 165 -11.83 -1.73 -25.03
N SER A 166 -11.27 -2.49 -24.10
CA SER A 166 -11.45 -3.95 -24.06
C SER A 166 -12.92 -4.33 -23.85
N GLY A 167 -13.63 -3.60 -22.98
CA GLY A 167 -15.05 -3.80 -22.75
C GLY A 167 -15.90 -3.51 -23.99
N LEU A 168 -15.51 -2.52 -24.79
CA LEU A 168 -16.19 -2.19 -26.03
C LEU A 168 -15.97 -3.23 -27.10
N GLU A 169 -14.76 -3.80 -27.18
CA GLU A 169 -14.43 -4.86 -28.14
C GLU A 169 -15.16 -6.16 -27.86
N ASN A 170 -15.49 -6.42 -26.60
CA ASN A 170 -16.17 -7.65 -26.20
C ASN A 170 -17.69 -7.54 -26.29
N LYS A 171 -18.20 -6.44 -26.76
CA LYS A 171 -19.62 -6.24 -27.06
C LYS A 171 -19.83 -6.35 -28.56
#